data_57d2b064e894243bb687d9678130f71c
#
_entry.id   57d2b064e894243bb687d9678130f71c
#
_cell.length_a   1.000
_cell.length_b   1.000
_cell.length_c   1.000
_cell.angle_alpha   90.00
_cell.angle_beta   90.00
_cell.angle_gamma   90.00
#
_symmetry.space_group_name_H-M   'P 1'
#
loop_
_entity.id
_entity.type
_entity.pdbx_description
1 polymer ?
#
loop_
_entity_poly.entity_id
_entity_poly.type
_entity_poly.pdbx_seq_one_letter_code
_entity_poly.pdbx_strand_id
1 'polypeptide(L)'
;TETAENAAVNQESKEPKKKQEDILLEMIQRYRISHTKNGIFIHIPKTNGKLEAYNLNDSRLKIKLKSMFKDEVGEFPPDAVIQNCLQYTESHAMELPLEEVKYRIASRDKSVIYDLQNGKCVVVNEKGWRIVDNIYPMFLKGADEIEQVMPIHGSGKKGLDRIDRYLNLSPEEKFLLKVYLVTCFNPDITFPSVSINGTNGSGKSTLSRIIKKIIDPSSNELET
;
A
#
# COMPACT_ATOMS: atom_id res chain seq x y z
N THR A 1 29.64 29.14 -66.85
CA THR A 1 28.84 29.93 -65.88
C THR A 1 27.56 29.18 -65.51
N GLU A 2 27.66 28.05 -64.88
CA GLU A 2 26.63 27.26 -64.32
C GLU A 2 27.35 26.16 -63.54
N THR A 3 27.55 26.31 -62.25
CA THR A 3 27.90 25.22 -61.31
C THR A 3 28.42 25.82 -59.99
N ALA A 4 27.54 26.43 -59.24
CA ALA A 4 27.81 26.79 -57.84
C ALA A 4 26.53 27.13 -57.05
N GLU A 5 25.49 26.32 -57.20
CA GLU A 5 24.27 26.42 -56.37
C GLU A 5 23.67 25.01 -56.21
N ASN A 6 24.21 24.22 -55.28
CA ASN A 6 23.51 23.08 -54.70
C ASN A 6 24.37 22.35 -53.66
N ALA A 7 24.74 23.07 -52.60
CA ALA A 7 25.36 22.42 -51.46
C ALA A 7 24.99 23.12 -50.13
N ALA A 8 23.72 23.34 -49.93
CA ALA A 8 23.24 23.87 -48.65
C ALA A 8 21.78 23.43 -48.39
N VAL A 9 21.57 22.13 -48.20
CA VAL A 9 20.36 21.62 -47.50
C VAL A 9 20.71 20.26 -46.88
N ASN A 10 20.72 20.22 -45.61
CA ASN A 10 20.46 19.14 -44.67
C ASN A 10 21.49 19.08 -43.55
N GLN A 11 21.50 20.12 -42.74
CA GLN A 11 21.82 19.93 -41.32
C GLN A 11 20.50 19.83 -40.56
N GLU A 12 19.88 18.65 -40.57
CA GLU A 12 18.93 18.28 -39.55
C GLU A 12 19.69 18.33 -38.22
N SER A 13 19.36 19.30 -37.40
CA SER A 13 19.77 19.41 -36.02
C SER A 13 19.21 18.17 -35.26
N LYS A 14 19.99 17.09 -35.22
CA LYS A 14 19.71 15.98 -34.32
C LYS A 14 19.79 16.53 -32.91
N GLU A 15 18.65 16.72 -32.26
CA GLU A 15 18.59 16.93 -30.82
C GLU A 15 19.48 15.86 -30.14
N PRO A 16 20.28 16.24 -29.15
CA PRO A 16 21.15 15.27 -28.47
C PRO A 16 20.25 14.20 -27.83
N LYS A 17 20.42 12.94 -28.24
CA LYS A 17 19.72 11.81 -27.61
C LYS A 17 19.94 11.89 -26.11
N LYS A 18 18.86 12.04 -25.33
CA LYS A 18 18.91 11.97 -23.87
C LYS A 18 19.64 10.68 -23.47
N LYS A 19 20.51 10.78 -22.45
CA LYS A 19 21.14 9.59 -21.89
C LYS A 19 20.09 8.68 -21.26
N GLN A 20 20.27 7.38 -21.32
CA GLN A 20 19.35 6.40 -20.72
C GLN A 20 19.16 6.64 -19.21
N GLU A 21 20.20 7.11 -18.51
CA GLU A 21 20.14 7.49 -17.10
C GLU A 21 19.15 8.64 -16.86
N ASP A 22 19.20 9.69 -17.68
CA ASP A 22 18.29 10.84 -17.54
C ASP A 22 16.83 10.44 -17.76
N ILE A 23 16.60 9.58 -18.77
CA ILE A 23 15.25 9.06 -19.05
C ILE A 23 14.73 8.23 -17.87
N LEU A 24 15.56 7.32 -17.36
CA LEU A 24 15.15 6.46 -16.24
C LEU A 24 14.92 7.26 -14.95
N LEU A 25 15.73 8.26 -14.66
CA LEU A 25 15.52 9.14 -13.52
C LEU A 25 14.22 9.94 -13.64
N GLU A 26 13.92 10.50 -14.81
CA GLU A 26 12.65 11.16 -15.07
C GLU A 26 11.46 10.22 -14.88
N MET A 27 11.59 8.95 -15.29
CA MET A 27 10.56 7.94 -15.06
C MET A 27 10.35 7.67 -13.57
N ILE A 28 11.44 7.52 -12.80
CA ILE A 28 11.39 7.29 -11.35
C ILE A 28 10.76 8.48 -10.63
N GLN A 29 11.12 9.71 -11.01
CA GLN A 29 10.61 10.95 -10.42
C GLN A 29 9.09 11.18 -10.61
N ARG A 30 8.44 10.46 -11.52
CA ARG A 30 6.97 10.49 -11.68
C ARG A 30 6.25 9.82 -10.51
N TYR A 31 6.97 9.05 -9.71
CA TYR A 31 6.41 8.25 -8.63
C TYR A 31 6.76 8.83 -7.28
N ARG A 32 5.84 8.64 -6.33
CA ARG A 32 6.09 9.01 -4.94
C ARG A 32 7.19 8.13 -4.35
N ILE A 33 8.11 8.77 -3.63
CA ILE A 33 9.14 8.10 -2.84
C ILE A 33 8.87 8.38 -1.37
N SER A 34 9.00 7.38 -0.51
CA SER A 34 8.85 7.47 0.93
C SER A 34 10.10 7.00 1.63
N HIS A 35 10.59 7.79 2.58
CA HIS A 35 11.68 7.41 3.47
C HIS A 35 11.09 6.96 4.82
N THR A 36 11.40 5.74 5.25
CA THR A 36 10.85 5.13 6.47
C THR A 36 11.93 4.44 7.28
N LYS A 37 11.63 4.08 8.52
CA LYS A 37 12.53 3.25 9.35
C LYS A 37 12.84 1.88 8.74
N ASN A 38 11.97 1.38 7.83
CA ASN A 38 12.10 0.08 7.19
C ASN A 38 12.79 0.18 5.80
N GLY A 39 13.28 1.36 5.43
CA GLY A 39 13.93 1.63 4.15
C GLY A 39 13.21 2.66 3.31
N ILE A 40 13.64 2.80 2.08
CA ILE A 40 13.09 3.72 1.09
C ILE A 40 12.21 2.94 0.12
N PHE A 41 11.02 3.46 -0.14
CA PHE A 41 10.03 2.82 -1.00
C PHE A 41 9.62 3.74 -2.14
N ILE A 42 9.46 3.17 -3.33
CA ILE A 42 8.85 3.80 -4.49
C ILE A 42 7.44 3.23 -4.71
N HIS A 43 6.46 4.10 -4.93
CA HIS A 43 5.04 3.75 -5.08
C HIS A 43 4.64 3.76 -6.54
N ILE A 44 4.54 2.60 -7.16
CA ILE A 44 4.21 2.45 -8.60
C ILE A 44 2.77 1.96 -8.74
N PRO A 45 1.92 2.66 -9.50
CA PRO A 45 0.57 2.20 -9.76
C PRO A 45 0.56 0.95 -10.65
N LYS A 46 -0.31 0.00 -10.30
CA LYS A 46 -0.66 -1.14 -11.15
C LYS A 46 -1.74 -0.75 -12.17
N THR A 47 -1.94 -1.58 -13.18
CA THR A 47 -2.98 -1.42 -14.20
C THR A 47 -4.40 -1.30 -13.64
N ASN A 48 -4.65 -1.82 -12.45
CA ASN A 48 -5.94 -1.69 -11.75
C ASN A 48 -6.04 -0.45 -10.84
N GLY A 49 -5.09 0.50 -10.95
CA GLY A 49 -5.04 1.72 -10.14
C GLY A 49 -4.52 1.52 -8.70
N LYS A 50 -4.23 0.29 -8.30
CA LYS A 50 -3.67 -0.03 -6.98
C LYS A 50 -2.20 0.40 -6.92
N LEU A 51 -1.80 1.15 -5.87
CA LEU A 51 -0.40 1.46 -5.62
C LEU A 51 0.31 0.25 -5.01
N GLU A 52 1.47 -0.07 -5.54
CA GLU A 52 2.38 -1.06 -4.97
C GLU A 52 3.66 -0.37 -4.51
N ALA A 53 4.02 -0.57 -3.25
CA ALA A 53 5.23 -0.04 -2.67
C ALA A 53 6.37 -1.06 -2.86
N TYR A 54 7.42 -0.65 -3.55
CA TYR A 54 8.64 -1.43 -3.74
C TYR A 54 9.76 -0.82 -2.91
N ASN A 55 10.42 -1.63 -2.09
CA ASN A 55 11.68 -1.21 -1.47
C ASN A 55 12.73 -1.00 -2.58
N LEU A 56 13.56 0.05 -2.49
CA LEU A 56 14.60 0.32 -3.52
C LEU A 56 15.58 -0.84 -3.72
N ASN A 57 15.79 -1.66 -2.68
CA ASN A 57 16.66 -2.82 -2.73
C ASN A 57 15.94 -4.11 -3.23
N ASP A 58 14.64 -4.05 -3.53
CA ASP A 58 13.88 -5.21 -4.01
C ASP A 58 14.24 -5.53 -5.48
N SER A 59 14.60 -6.78 -5.74
CA SER A 59 14.86 -7.27 -7.09
C SER A 59 13.65 -7.12 -8.03
N ARG A 60 12.43 -7.20 -7.49
CA ARG A 60 11.19 -6.99 -8.26
C ARG A 60 11.07 -5.57 -8.80
N LEU A 61 11.59 -4.56 -8.07
CA LEU A 61 11.63 -3.19 -8.55
C LEU A 61 12.50 -3.07 -9.80
N LYS A 62 13.68 -3.69 -9.79
CA LYS A 62 14.60 -3.68 -10.95
C LYS A 62 13.93 -4.28 -12.18
N ILE A 63 13.26 -5.41 -12.04
CA ILE A 63 12.51 -6.05 -13.12
C ILE A 63 11.39 -5.12 -13.63
N LYS A 64 10.66 -4.48 -12.71
CA LYS A 64 9.58 -3.55 -13.06
C LYS A 64 10.10 -2.35 -13.83
N LEU A 65 11.19 -1.72 -13.37
CA LEU A 65 11.82 -0.58 -14.05
C LEU A 65 12.36 -0.94 -15.43
N LYS A 66 12.96 -2.14 -15.59
CA LYS A 66 13.37 -2.65 -16.91
C LYS A 66 12.22 -2.75 -17.89
N SER A 67 11.10 -3.34 -17.44
CA SER A 67 9.91 -3.48 -18.28
C SER A 67 9.37 -2.11 -18.68
N MET A 68 9.20 -1.20 -17.72
CA MET A 68 8.67 0.14 -17.98
C MET A 68 9.57 0.94 -18.92
N PHE A 69 10.89 0.87 -18.75
CA PHE A 69 11.85 1.53 -19.63
C PHE A 69 11.76 0.98 -21.06
N LYS A 70 11.65 -0.35 -21.20
CA LYS A 70 11.46 -0.98 -22.52
C LYS A 70 10.17 -0.52 -23.19
N ASP A 71 9.08 -0.41 -22.43
CA ASP A 71 7.78 0.02 -22.95
C ASP A 71 7.83 1.49 -23.45
N GLU A 72 8.65 2.35 -22.81
CA GLU A 72 8.76 3.77 -23.15
C GLU A 72 9.83 4.05 -24.22
N VAL A 73 10.97 3.35 -24.17
CA VAL A 73 12.16 3.61 -25.00
C VAL A 73 12.34 2.59 -26.13
N GLY A 74 11.74 1.41 -26.00
CA GLY A 74 11.84 0.32 -26.98
C GLY A 74 13.00 -0.64 -26.75
N GLU A 75 13.92 -0.37 -25.82
CA GLU A 75 15.08 -1.21 -25.49
C GLU A 75 15.24 -1.38 -23.97
N PHE A 76 15.95 -2.42 -23.55
CA PHE A 76 16.24 -2.61 -22.13
C PHE A 76 17.42 -1.74 -21.67
N PRO A 77 17.32 -1.09 -20.49
CA PRO A 77 18.44 -0.36 -19.93
C PRO A 77 19.49 -1.36 -19.39
N PRO A 78 20.78 -1.04 -19.47
CA PRO A 78 21.83 -1.80 -18.80
C PRO A 78 21.62 -1.85 -17.29
N ASP A 79 22.07 -2.93 -16.64
CA ASP A 79 21.97 -3.07 -15.19
C ASP A 79 22.68 -1.96 -14.42
N ALA A 80 23.82 -1.48 -14.95
CA ALA A 80 24.57 -0.37 -14.38
C ALA A 80 23.74 0.93 -14.34
N VAL A 81 22.99 1.22 -15.41
CA VAL A 81 22.10 2.40 -15.48
C VAL A 81 21.02 2.32 -14.39
N ILE A 82 20.40 1.15 -14.23
CA ILE A 82 19.39 0.96 -13.16
C ILE A 82 20.01 1.16 -11.79
N GLN A 83 21.18 0.55 -11.55
CA GLN A 83 21.86 0.64 -10.27
C GLN A 83 22.24 2.07 -9.91
N ASN A 84 22.82 2.81 -10.87
CA ASN A 84 23.17 4.22 -10.69
C ASN A 84 21.95 5.08 -10.37
N CYS A 85 20.85 4.90 -11.11
CA CYS A 85 19.62 5.65 -10.87
C CYS A 85 18.99 5.33 -9.51
N LEU A 86 19.00 4.06 -9.07
CA LEU A 86 18.50 3.69 -7.76
C LEU A 86 19.36 4.25 -6.62
N GLN A 87 20.70 4.23 -6.74
CA GLN A 87 21.60 4.85 -5.77
C GLN A 87 21.43 6.37 -5.69
N TYR A 88 21.25 7.03 -6.83
CA TYR A 88 20.94 8.47 -6.87
C TYR A 88 19.61 8.75 -6.18
N THR A 89 18.59 7.96 -6.48
CA THR A 89 17.25 8.07 -5.84
C THR A 89 17.34 7.86 -4.34
N GLU A 90 18.12 6.88 -3.89
CA GLU A 90 18.34 6.57 -2.48
C GLU A 90 18.98 7.74 -1.74
N SER A 91 20.03 8.33 -2.31
CA SER A 91 20.73 9.48 -1.69
C SER A 91 19.80 10.69 -1.50
N HIS A 92 18.93 10.99 -2.49
CA HIS A 92 17.98 12.09 -2.38
C HIS A 92 16.83 11.77 -1.42
N ALA A 93 16.38 10.52 -1.41
CA ALA A 93 15.29 10.08 -0.53
C ALA A 93 15.70 10.10 0.96
N MET A 94 16.97 9.94 1.29
CA MET A 94 17.48 10.06 2.66
C MET A 94 17.31 11.47 3.24
N GLU A 95 17.19 12.49 2.41
CA GLU A 95 16.92 13.88 2.83
C GLU A 95 15.43 14.13 3.12
N LEU A 96 14.55 13.22 2.69
CA LEU A 96 13.11 13.34 2.94
C LEU A 96 12.80 13.09 4.43
N PRO A 97 11.75 13.73 4.96
CA PRO A 97 11.31 13.45 6.33
C PRO A 97 10.93 11.98 6.49
N LEU A 98 11.25 11.43 7.66
CA LEU A 98 10.96 10.05 7.99
C LEU A 98 9.44 9.85 8.12
N GLU A 99 8.88 9.02 7.24
CA GLU A 99 7.46 8.66 7.28
C GLU A 99 7.24 7.43 8.16
N GLU A 100 6.17 7.45 8.95
CA GLU A 100 5.76 6.29 9.73
C GLU A 100 5.02 5.30 8.83
N VAL A 101 5.47 4.05 8.88
CA VAL A 101 4.83 2.96 8.17
C VAL A 101 3.63 2.45 8.97
N LYS A 102 2.51 2.30 8.29
CA LYS A 102 1.31 1.64 8.83
C LYS A 102 1.02 0.37 8.01
N TYR A 103 0.35 -0.60 8.62
CA TYR A 103 0.01 -1.85 7.93
C TYR A 103 -1.43 -1.84 7.43
N ARG A 104 -2.38 -1.57 8.26
CA ARG A 104 -3.80 -1.56 7.87
C ARG A 104 -4.59 -0.38 8.43
N ILE A 105 -4.18 0.13 9.58
CA ILE A 105 -4.92 1.18 10.30
C ILE A 105 -3.96 2.32 10.62
N ALA A 106 -4.42 3.54 10.42
CA ALA A 106 -3.68 4.75 10.76
C ALA A 106 -4.62 5.84 11.28
N SER A 107 -4.07 6.80 12.03
CA SER A 107 -4.74 8.06 12.30
C SER A 107 -4.10 9.21 11.54
N ARG A 108 -4.92 10.15 11.08
CA ARG A 108 -4.49 11.41 10.49
C ARG A 108 -5.61 12.43 10.57
N ASP A 109 -5.28 13.65 10.97
CA ASP A 109 -6.20 14.80 10.98
C ASP A 109 -7.53 14.46 11.68
N LYS A 110 -7.47 13.86 12.88
CA LYS A 110 -8.62 13.38 13.65
C LYS A 110 -9.51 12.37 12.90
N SER A 111 -8.94 11.66 11.96
CA SER A 111 -9.62 10.59 11.23
C SER A 111 -8.89 9.28 11.41
N VAL A 112 -9.63 8.20 11.53
CA VAL A 112 -9.11 6.83 11.41
C VAL A 112 -9.18 6.44 9.93
N ILE A 113 -8.09 5.89 9.43
CA ILE A 113 -7.97 5.43 8.05
C ILE A 113 -7.70 3.94 8.07
N TYR A 114 -8.58 3.17 7.44
CA TYR A 114 -8.45 1.73 7.32
C TYR A 114 -8.20 1.34 5.87
N ASP A 115 -7.08 0.69 5.57
CA ASP A 115 -6.72 0.22 4.23
C ASP A 115 -7.49 -1.06 3.90
N LEU A 116 -8.25 -1.04 2.82
CA LEU A 116 -8.96 -2.21 2.30
C LEU A 116 -8.05 -3.15 1.50
N GLN A 117 -6.78 -2.78 1.29
CA GLN A 117 -5.79 -3.56 0.52
C GLN A 117 -6.18 -3.79 -0.97
N ASN A 118 -7.15 -3.03 -1.49
CA ASN A 118 -7.62 -3.05 -2.88
C ASN A 118 -7.43 -1.71 -3.61
N GLY A 119 -6.56 -0.83 -3.06
CA GLY A 119 -6.34 0.52 -3.57
C GLY A 119 -7.29 1.56 -3.00
N LYS A 120 -8.17 1.18 -2.07
CA LYS A 120 -9.10 2.08 -1.40
C LYS A 120 -8.94 2.03 0.11
N CYS A 121 -9.27 3.13 0.76
CA CYS A 121 -9.31 3.26 2.20
C CYS A 121 -10.70 3.68 2.68
N VAL A 122 -11.05 3.24 3.88
CA VAL A 122 -12.18 3.80 4.63
C VAL A 122 -11.64 4.88 5.55
N VAL A 123 -12.18 6.07 5.44
CA VAL A 123 -11.87 7.20 6.33
C VAL A 123 -13.06 7.43 7.25
N VAL A 124 -12.81 7.35 8.55
CA VAL A 124 -13.83 7.53 9.60
C VAL A 124 -13.47 8.75 10.43
N ASN A 125 -14.40 9.66 10.65
CA ASN A 125 -14.25 10.82 11.51
C ASN A 125 -15.60 11.19 12.18
N GLU A 126 -15.64 12.31 12.89
CA GLU A 126 -16.84 12.79 13.59
C GLU A 126 -18.06 13.03 12.66
N LYS A 127 -17.83 13.28 11.35
CA LYS A 127 -18.88 13.51 10.35
C LYS A 127 -19.41 12.22 9.73
N GLY A 128 -18.82 11.07 10.08
CA GLY A 128 -19.17 9.77 9.54
C GLY A 128 -18.03 9.07 8.83
N TRP A 129 -18.32 8.29 7.82
CA TRP A 129 -17.31 7.55 7.07
C TRP A 129 -17.53 7.64 5.56
N ARG A 130 -16.42 7.49 4.82
CA ARG A 130 -16.40 7.46 3.35
C ARG A 130 -15.28 6.55 2.85
N ILE A 131 -15.42 6.12 1.60
CA ILE A 131 -14.38 5.40 0.88
C ILE A 131 -13.63 6.39 0.00
N VAL A 132 -12.31 6.31 0.03
CA VAL A 132 -11.41 7.14 -0.77
C VAL A 132 -10.37 6.25 -1.45
N ASP A 133 -9.74 6.76 -2.51
CA ASP A 133 -8.57 6.10 -3.08
C ASP A 133 -7.40 6.19 -2.09
N ASN A 134 -6.58 5.13 -2.03
CA ASN A 134 -5.46 5.08 -1.08
C ASN A 134 -4.34 6.01 -1.54
N ILE A 135 -4.30 7.20 -0.98
CA ILE A 135 -3.27 8.20 -1.24
C ILE A 135 -2.39 8.40 0.01
N TYR A 136 -2.91 8.07 1.21
CA TYR A 136 -2.29 8.34 2.52
C TYR A 136 -2.96 7.56 3.64
N PRO A 137 -2.22 7.26 4.68
CA PRO A 137 -0.78 7.22 4.89
C PRO A 137 -0.15 6.08 4.10
N MET A 138 1.17 5.93 4.21
CA MET A 138 1.84 4.79 3.60
C MET A 138 1.46 3.51 4.33
N PHE A 139 0.68 2.67 3.65
CA PHE A 139 0.42 1.32 4.11
C PHE A 139 1.35 0.35 3.40
N LEU A 140 2.12 -0.42 4.18
CA LEU A 140 2.84 -1.58 3.67
C LEU A 140 1.90 -2.78 3.68
N LYS A 141 1.93 -3.53 2.61
CA LYS A 141 1.22 -4.79 2.52
C LYS A 141 2.14 -5.92 2.95
N GLY A 142 1.75 -6.66 3.97
CA GLY A 142 2.36 -7.95 4.31
C GLY A 142 2.12 -8.99 3.20
N ALA A 143 3.00 -10.00 3.12
CA ALA A 143 2.89 -11.05 2.11
C ALA A 143 1.57 -11.82 2.18
N ASP A 144 1.07 -12.02 3.38
CA ASP A 144 -0.12 -12.82 3.69
C ASP A 144 -1.42 -12.01 3.82
N GLU A 145 -1.34 -10.68 3.77
CA GLU A 145 -2.52 -9.82 3.87
C GLU A 145 -3.38 -9.90 2.62
N ILE A 146 -4.69 -10.07 2.84
CA ILE A 146 -5.70 -10.13 1.78
C ILE A 146 -6.62 -8.90 1.83
N GLU A 147 -7.31 -8.68 0.74
CA GLU A 147 -8.26 -7.59 0.61
C GLU A 147 -9.42 -7.74 1.60
N GLN A 148 -9.83 -6.61 2.22
CA GLN A 148 -11.03 -6.55 3.03
C GLN A 148 -12.26 -6.33 2.15
N VAL A 149 -13.38 -6.87 2.60
CA VAL A 149 -14.68 -6.66 1.94
C VAL A 149 -15.04 -5.17 1.94
N MET A 150 -15.54 -4.68 0.81
CA MET A 150 -16.02 -3.31 0.70
C MET A 150 -17.15 -3.05 1.70
N PRO A 151 -17.04 -2.04 2.58
CA PRO A 151 -18.10 -1.70 3.50
C PRO A 151 -19.31 -1.11 2.74
N ILE A 152 -20.48 -1.43 3.23
CA ILE A 152 -21.75 -0.89 2.71
C ILE A 152 -22.39 0.00 3.76
N HIS A 153 -23.09 1.03 3.33
CA HIS A 153 -23.93 1.80 4.23
C HIS A 153 -25.01 0.89 4.80
N GLY A 154 -25.06 0.80 6.12
CA GLY A 154 -25.93 -0.12 6.82
C GLY A 154 -26.36 0.39 8.18
N SER A 155 -26.95 -0.49 8.93
CA SER A 155 -27.58 -0.21 10.20
C SER A 155 -26.61 -0.12 11.39
N GLY A 156 -25.33 0.18 11.19
CA GLY A 156 -24.34 0.40 12.24
C GLY A 156 -24.45 -0.59 13.42
N LYS A 157 -25.07 -0.19 14.52
CA LYS A 157 -25.27 -1.04 15.71
C LYS A 157 -25.90 -2.40 15.38
N LYS A 158 -26.91 -2.46 14.50
CA LYS A 158 -27.52 -3.73 14.08
C LYS A 158 -26.54 -4.64 13.31
N GLY A 159 -25.56 -4.06 12.62
CA GLY A 159 -24.50 -4.83 11.95
C GLY A 159 -23.61 -5.55 12.96
N LEU A 160 -23.17 -4.85 14.00
CA LEU A 160 -22.35 -5.43 15.07
C LEU A 160 -23.16 -6.47 15.90
N ASP A 161 -24.43 -6.24 16.14
CA ASP A 161 -25.30 -7.17 16.87
C ASP A 161 -25.56 -8.50 16.10
N ARG A 162 -25.32 -8.53 14.78
CA ARG A 162 -25.41 -9.79 14.02
C ARG A 162 -24.40 -10.85 14.47
N ILE A 163 -23.26 -10.42 15.00
CA ILE A 163 -22.22 -11.33 15.53
C ILE A 163 -22.80 -12.20 16.65
N ASP A 164 -23.69 -11.66 17.48
CA ASP A 164 -24.30 -12.35 18.60
C ASP A 164 -25.02 -13.66 18.22
N ARG A 165 -25.49 -13.76 16.97
CA ARG A 165 -26.20 -14.95 16.47
C ARG A 165 -25.31 -16.17 16.29
N TYR A 166 -24.00 -15.93 16.14
CA TYR A 166 -23.00 -16.96 15.87
C TYR A 166 -22.18 -17.31 17.10
N LEU A 167 -22.43 -16.65 18.23
CA LEU A 167 -21.64 -16.78 19.44
C LEU A 167 -22.46 -17.29 20.61
N ASN A 168 -21.99 -18.40 21.19
CA ASN A 168 -22.54 -18.93 22.43
C ASN A 168 -21.77 -18.32 23.62
N LEU A 169 -21.97 -17.02 23.85
CA LEU A 169 -21.36 -16.23 24.91
C LEU A 169 -22.43 -15.60 25.79
N SER A 170 -22.11 -15.29 27.04
CA SER A 170 -22.98 -14.51 27.91
C SER A 170 -23.20 -13.09 27.35
N PRO A 171 -24.23 -12.36 27.80
CA PRO A 171 -24.46 -10.97 27.40
C PRO A 171 -23.26 -10.05 27.67
N GLU A 172 -22.57 -10.25 28.81
CA GLU A 172 -21.41 -9.50 29.22
C GLU A 172 -20.21 -9.77 28.30
N GLU A 173 -19.96 -11.04 27.98
CA GLU A 173 -18.89 -11.45 27.07
C GLU A 173 -19.13 -10.92 25.65
N LYS A 174 -20.38 -10.95 25.16
CA LYS A 174 -20.76 -10.36 23.87
C LYS A 174 -20.50 -8.86 23.86
N PHE A 175 -20.83 -8.17 24.94
CA PHE A 175 -20.55 -6.74 25.06
C PHE A 175 -19.04 -6.46 25.05
N LEU A 176 -18.24 -7.18 25.83
CA LEU A 176 -16.79 -7.04 25.86
C LEU A 176 -16.16 -7.33 24.49
N LEU A 177 -16.63 -8.35 23.78
CA LEU A 177 -16.15 -8.65 22.44
C LEU A 177 -16.43 -7.50 21.45
N LYS A 178 -17.60 -6.89 21.53
CA LYS A 178 -17.94 -5.73 20.68
C LYS A 178 -17.06 -4.53 21.00
N VAL A 179 -16.82 -4.26 22.28
CA VAL A 179 -15.88 -3.22 22.71
C VAL A 179 -14.48 -3.52 22.17
N TYR A 180 -14.01 -4.76 22.35
CA TYR A 180 -12.72 -5.19 21.80
C TYR A 180 -12.60 -4.96 20.31
N LEU A 181 -13.59 -5.39 19.51
CA LEU A 181 -13.60 -5.21 18.06
C LEU A 181 -13.52 -3.73 17.67
N VAL A 182 -14.30 -2.86 18.31
CA VAL A 182 -14.26 -1.42 18.04
C VAL A 182 -12.90 -0.82 18.42
N THR A 183 -12.34 -1.24 19.56
CA THR A 183 -11.05 -0.77 20.04
C THR A 183 -9.90 -1.14 19.09
N CYS A 184 -9.97 -2.29 18.45
CA CYS A 184 -8.96 -2.72 17.45
C CYS A 184 -8.89 -1.80 16.22
N PHE A 185 -9.89 -0.97 15.96
CA PHE A 185 -9.86 0.04 14.90
C PHE A 185 -9.35 1.41 15.37
N ASN A 186 -8.90 1.53 16.62
CA ASN A 186 -8.29 2.77 17.11
C ASN A 186 -6.76 2.67 17.07
N PRO A 187 -6.07 3.35 16.13
CA PRO A 187 -4.62 3.26 15.99
C PRO A 187 -3.85 4.03 17.07
N ASP A 188 -4.51 4.86 17.86
CA ASP A 188 -3.88 5.74 18.84
C ASP A 188 -3.73 5.09 20.22
N ILE A 189 -4.21 3.86 20.37
CA ILE A 189 -4.08 3.06 21.61
C ILE A 189 -3.36 1.75 21.34
N THR A 190 -2.77 1.18 22.40
CA THR A 190 -2.21 -0.17 22.33
C THR A 190 -3.32 -1.18 22.11
N PHE A 191 -3.14 -2.09 21.15
CA PHE A 191 -4.11 -3.14 20.89
C PHE A 191 -4.32 -4.00 22.13
N PRO A 192 -5.57 -4.15 22.59
CA PRO A 192 -5.86 -5.00 23.73
C PRO A 192 -5.65 -6.46 23.36
N SER A 193 -5.16 -7.24 24.31
CA SER A 193 -5.10 -8.71 24.17
C SER A 193 -6.45 -9.33 24.52
N VAL A 194 -6.89 -10.33 23.75
CA VAL A 194 -8.07 -11.12 24.07
C VAL A 194 -7.68 -12.55 24.43
N SER A 195 -8.21 -13.05 25.55
CA SER A 195 -8.05 -14.46 25.95
C SER A 195 -9.39 -15.18 25.75
N ILE A 196 -9.37 -16.25 24.95
CA ILE A 196 -10.57 -17.04 24.65
C ILE A 196 -10.42 -18.39 25.34
N ASN A 197 -11.22 -18.63 26.37
CA ASN A 197 -11.20 -19.86 27.16
C ASN A 197 -12.44 -20.70 26.87
N GLY A 198 -12.32 -22.02 27.06
CA GLY A 198 -13.42 -22.96 26.88
C GLY A 198 -12.95 -24.38 26.63
N THR A 199 -13.85 -25.33 26.69
CA THR A 199 -13.58 -26.76 26.48
C THR A 199 -13.19 -27.08 25.03
N ASN A 200 -12.70 -28.29 24.76
CA ASN A 200 -12.47 -28.70 23.38
C ASN A 200 -13.76 -28.71 22.58
N GLY A 201 -13.70 -28.27 21.34
CA GLY A 201 -14.87 -28.16 20.46
C GLY A 201 -15.78 -26.95 20.72
N SER A 202 -15.47 -26.04 21.66
CA SER A 202 -16.31 -24.87 22.00
C SER A 202 -16.25 -23.71 20.99
N GLY A 203 -15.52 -23.87 19.87
CA GLY A 203 -15.49 -22.84 18.81
C GLY A 203 -14.45 -21.74 19.00
N LYS A 204 -13.49 -21.90 19.94
CA LYS A 204 -12.43 -20.90 20.20
C LYS A 204 -11.68 -20.46 18.93
N SER A 205 -11.16 -21.44 18.19
CA SER A 205 -10.43 -21.16 16.94
C SER A 205 -11.32 -20.52 15.87
N THR A 206 -12.60 -20.89 15.83
CA THR A 206 -13.58 -20.26 14.93
C THR A 206 -13.79 -18.80 15.27
N LEU A 207 -13.93 -18.48 16.56
CA LEU A 207 -14.06 -17.10 17.04
C LEU A 207 -12.80 -16.28 16.71
N SER A 208 -11.61 -16.82 16.97
CA SER A 208 -10.35 -16.15 16.62
C SER A 208 -10.25 -15.84 15.12
N ARG A 209 -10.63 -16.79 14.25
CA ARG A 209 -10.66 -16.58 12.79
C ARG A 209 -11.66 -15.48 12.38
N ILE A 210 -12.83 -15.44 13.00
CA ILE A 210 -13.85 -14.41 12.75
C ILE A 210 -13.29 -13.03 13.13
N ILE A 211 -12.70 -12.91 14.32
CA ILE A 211 -12.07 -11.67 14.79
C ILE A 211 -10.99 -11.22 13.80
N LYS A 212 -10.08 -12.12 13.43
CA LYS A 212 -9.01 -11.82 12.47
C LYS A 212 -9.56 -11.35 11.12
N LYS A 213 -10.57 -12.04 10.57
CA LYS A 213 -11.21 -11.64 9.31
C LYS A 213 -11.88 -10.28 9.35
N ILE A 214 -12.38 -9.88 10.50
CA ILE A 214 -13.01 -8.55 10.67
C ILE A 214 -11.95 -7.45 10.74
N ILE A 215 -10.87 -7.67 11.50
CA ILE A 215 -9.89 -6.62 11.82
C ILE A 215 -8.78 -6.58 10.78
N ASP A 216 -8.18 -7.73 10.47
CA ASP A 216 -7.01 -7.85 9.61
C ASP A 216 -6.98 -9.20 8.87
N PRO A 217 -7.76 -9.32 7.79
CA PRO A 217 -7.82 -10.56 7.03
C PRO A 217 -6.47 -10.90 6.39
N SER A 218 -6.06 -12.15 6.54
CA SER A 218 -4.84 -12.69 5.93
C SER A 218 -5.05 -14.13 5.44
N SER A 219 -4.18 -14.60 4.54
CA SER A 219 -4.18 -15.98 4.04
C SER A 219 -3.77 -16.99 5.12
N ASN A 220 -2.92 -16.58 6.06
CA ASN A 220 -2.60 -17.35 7.25
C ASN A 220 -3.71 -17.20 8.29
N GLU A 221 -4.52 -18.23 8.45
CA GLU A 221 -5.73 -18.14 9.29
C GLU A 221 -5.41 -17.96 10.77
N LEU A 222 -4.42 -18.64 11.32
CA LEU A 222 -3.90 -18.49 12.69
C LEU A 222 -2.47 -19.05 12.72
N GLU A 223 -1.56 -18.33 13.36
CA GLU A 223 -0.27 -18.90 13.77
C GLU A 223 -0.52 -19.78 15.00
N THR A 224 -0.05 -21.04 14.94
CA THR A 224 -0.11 -21.99 16.07
C THR A 224 1.17 -21.94 16.87
#